data_3cfbe38644ab48719c3663313a26fc28
#
_entry.id   3cfbe38644ab48719c3663313a26fc28
#
_cell.length_a   1.000
_cell.length_b   1.000
_cell.length_c   1.000
_cell.angle_alpha   90.00
_cell.angle_beta   90.00
_cell.angle_gamma   90.00
#
_symmetry.space_group_name_H-M   'P 1'
#
loop_
_entity.id
_entity.type
_entity.pdbx_description
1 polymer ?
#
loop_
_entity_poly.entity_id
_entity_poly.type
_entity_poly.pdbx_seq_one_letter_code
_entity_poly.pdbx_strand_id
1 'polypeptide(L)'
;MKAEFRLLLVVLLSVLPKPAWAYPFMIGHGYTSCAQCHADPSGGGTLTEYGRGQAEIFMRSVYRKRAPDAEPGKIKDFAFGAVPLPKALQLQGDVRGLFIPQPSNPRFILMQADLRGHVQAGRFHVAGSAGYVSEGGDLAWLTSNATGGNMVSRDYWLGMDVSKWLLIRAGRLALPYGIRSEEHILFARSATRTDTNDGQTLGLDAVYGRRKVRLEGMGILGNTQIGPDAYRERGYSAVFSFAPKNTAEVGLSSLVTHADLDIDLKEERLRQAHGIFGRYAPVEDVRLLAEANVTVSTLGEADAETGSVGYVQLDAEPAQGFHLKATAEWCDDDHADADAATLRGTATALWFLAPHMDLRVDAFYGTLYCTPGVEPSPMGLMQLHMFL
;
A
#
# COMPACT_ATOMS: atom_id res chain seq x y z
N MET A 1 46.98 13.40 -14.26
CA MET A 1 45.71 13.78 -14.93
C MET A 1 44.73 12.65 -15.21
N LYS A 2 45.11 11.50 -15.78
CA LYS A 2 44.15 10.43 -16.08
C LYS A 2 43.66 9.64 -14.86
N ALA A 3 44.43 9.53 -13.79
CA ALA A 3 44.04 8.81 -12.56
C ALA A 3 43.12 9.63 -11.67
N GLU A 4 43.38 10.91 -11.54
CA GLU A 4 42.58 11.85 -10.72
C GLU A 4 41.18 12.10 -11.34
N PHE A 5 41.12 12.15 -12.67
CA PHE A 5 39.83 12.25 -13.39
C PHE A 5 38.97 11.00 -13.22
N ARG A 6 39.58 9.79 -13.18
CA ARG A 6 38.88 8.53 -12.90
C ARG A 6 38.36 8.45 -11.46
N LEU A 7 39.15 8.95 -10.50
CA LEU A 7 38.76 9.00 -9.10
C LEU A 7 37.63 9.99 -8.89
N LEU A 8 37.68 11.17 -9.52
CA LEU A 8 36.61 12.17 -9.49
C LEU A 8 35.32 11.62 -10.14
N LEU A 9 35.42 10.88 -11.25
CA LEU A 9 34.29 10.27 -11.92
C LEU A 9 33.66 9.14 -11.07
N VAL A 10 34.47 8.35 -10.37
CA VAL A 10 34.00 7.30 -9.45
C VAL A 10 33.34 7.91 -8.22
N VAL A 11 33.87 9.00 -7.68
CA VAL A 11 33.26 9.75 -6.56
C VAL A 11 31.96 10.44 -7.00
N LEU A 12 31.93 11.07 -8.19
CA LEU A 12 30.67 11.65 -8.73
C LEU A 12 29.61 10.58 -9.04
N LEU A 13 29.99 9.37 -9.45
CA LEU A 13 29.06 8.25 -9.70
C LEU A 13 28.59 7.56 -8.41
N SER A 14 29.28 7.77 -7.28
CA SER A 14 28.87 7.23 -5.97
C SER A 14 27.90 8.14 -5.20
N VAL A 15 27.66 9.39 -5.66
CA VAL A 15 26.76 10.37 -5.02
C VAL A 15 25.40 10.48 -5.74
N LEU A 16 25.05 9.52 -6.60
CA LEU A 16 23.69 9.51 -7.16
C LEU A 16 22.70 9.04 -6.09
N PRO A 17 21.66 9.83 -5.78
CA PRO A 17 20.64 9.44 -4.83
C PRO A 17 19.98 8.14 -5.28
N LYS A 18 19.89 7.18 -4.36
CA LYS A 18 19.17 5.92 -4.61
C LYS A 18 17.67 6.23 -4.63
N PRO A 19 16.90 5.74 -5.60
CA PRO A 19 15.46 5.98 -5.63
C PRO A 19 14.76 5.30 -4.44
N ALA A 20 13.81 5.98 -3.80
CA ALA A 20 13.05 5.56 -2.62
C ALA A 20 11.56 5.55 -2.88
N TRP A 21 10.82 4.66 -2.19
CA TRP A 21 9.37 4.53 -2.26
C TRP A 21 8.81 4.50 -0.83
N ALA A 22 7.73 5.23 -0.60
CA ALA A 22 7.04 5.31 0.68
C ALA A 22 5.59 5.70 0.40
N TYR A 23 4.83 6.21 1.35
CA TYR A 23 3.51 6.78 1.09
C TYR A 23 3.45 7.43 -0.30
N PRO A 24 2.37 7.24 -1.10
CA PRO A 24 2.33 7.76 -2.47
C PRO A 24 2.65 9.26 -2.56
N PHE A 25 2.34 10.05 -1.52
CA PHE A 25 2.66 11.46 -1.45
C PHE A 25 4.15 11.76 -1.29
N MET A 26 4.97 10.79 -0.86
CA MET A 26 6.42 10.95 -0.72
C MET A 26 7.13 11.26 -2.06
N ILE A 27 6.42 11.10 -3.18
CA ILE A 27 6.91 11.56 -4.50
C ILE A 27 7.17 13.08 -4.50
N GLY A 28 6.47 13.86 -3.68
CA GLY A 28 6.75 15.29 -3.45
C GLY A 28 8.15 15.54 -2.91
N HIS A 29 8.66 14.67 -2.09
CA HIS A 29 10.02 14.71 -1.54
C HIS A 29 11.05 13.96 -2.41
N GLY A 30 10.69 13.61 -3.66
CA GLY A 30 11.59 12.96 -4.61
C GLY A 30 11.75 11.46 -4.42
N TYR A 31 10.85 10.82 -3.66
CA TYR A 31 10.86 9.38 -3.43
C TYR A 31 9.89 8.66 -4.37
N THR A 32 10.42 7.85 -5.28
CA THR A 32 9.66 7.01 -6.20
C THR A 32 9.68 5.51 -5.85
N SER A 33 10.37 5.03 -4.77
CA SER A 33 10.54 3.61 -4.38
C SER A 33 10.20 3.31 -2.90
N CYS A 34 9.32 2.33 -2.59
CA CYS A 34 9.06 1.86 -1.22
C CYS A 34 10.29 1.20 -0.59
N ALA A 35 11.11 0.50 -1.37
CA ALA A 35 12.25 -0.29 -0.92
C ALA A 35 13.39 0.50 -0.25
N GLN A 36 13.38 1.83 -0.25
CA GLN A 36 14.35 2.62 0.51
C GLN A 36 13.94 2.79 1.97
N CYS A 37 12.63 2.90 2.20
CA CYS A 37 12.09 3.09 3.54
C CYS A 37 11.61 1.78 4.17
N HIS A 38 11.20 0.81 3.34
CA HIS A 38 10.68 -0.47 3.79
C HIS A 38 11.61 -1.62 3.41
N ALA A 39 11.68 -2.62 4.26
CA ALA A 39 12.36 -3.89 3.97
C ALA A 39 11.62 -4.69 2.90
N ASP A 40 10.29 -4.58 2.88
CA ASP A 40 9.44 -5.11 1.81
C ASP A 40 9.29 -4.08 0.68
N PRO A 41 9.69 -4.41 -0.56
CA PRO A 41 9.51 -3.53 -1.71
C PRO A 41 8.06 -3.15 -2.02
N SER A 42 7.08 -3.85 -1.47
CA SER A 42 5.66 -3.49 -1.61
C SER A 42 5.28 -2.20 -0.87
N GLY A 43 6.12 -1.74 0.06
CA GLY A 43 5.81 -0.62 0.94
C GLY A 43 5.07 -1.02 2.21
N GLY A 44 4.72 -2.29 2.36
CA GLY A 44 4.28 -2.91 3.61
C GLY A 44 5.47 -3.32 4.49
N GLY A 45 5.19 -4.00 5.58
CA GLY A 45 6.22 -4.56 6.46
C GLY A 45 7.04 -3.52 7.23
N THR A 46 8.20 -3.96 7.70
CA THR A 46 9.06 -3.16 8.58
C THR A 46 9.76 -2.01 7.86
N LEU A 47 9.86 -0.88 8.53
CA LEU A 47 10.72 0.23 8.11
C LEU A 47 12.20 -0.12 8.32
N THR A 48 13.03 0.25 7.35
CA THR A 48 14.49 0.27 7.49
C THR A 48 14.93 1.38 8.47
N GLU A 49 16.17 1.37 8.94
CA GLU A 49 16.74 2.48 9.73
C GLU A 49 16.61 3.82 8.97
N TYR A 50 16.84 3.78 7.65
CA TYR A 50 16.65 4.96 6.81
C TYR A 50 15.18 5.41 6.77
N GLY A 51 14.24 4.47 6.59
CA GLY A 51 12.81 4.77 6.54
C GLY A 51 12.29 5.42 7.82
N ARG A 52 12.74 4.94 8.99
CA ARG A 52 12.41 5.55 10.29
C ARG A 52 12.95 6.97 10.41
N GLY A 53 14.21 7.18 9.99
CA GLY A 53 14.80 8.51 9.97
C GLY A 53 14.03 9.48 9.06
N GLN A 54 13.54 9.02 7.90
CA GLN A 54 12.72 9.84 7.00
C GLN A 54 11.32 10.12 7.58
N ALA A 55 10.70 9.14 8.24
CA ALA A 55 9.44 9.36 8.94
C ALA A 55 9.59 10.44 10.03
N GLU A 56 10.68 10.44 10.78
CA GLU A 56 10.97 11.48 11.76
C GLU A 56 11.15 12.87 11.13
N ILE A 57 11.66 12.93 9.90
CA ILE A 57 11.90 14.20 9.20
C ILE A 57 10.63 14.74 8.55
N PHE A 58 9.92 13.93 7.79
CA PHE A 58 8.81 14.36 6.93
C PHE A 58 7.43 14.10 7.53
N MET A 59 7.26 13.00 8.28
CA MET A 59 5.97 12.55 8.78
C MET A 59 5.74 13.00 10.22
N ARG A 60 5.82 14.30 10.44
CA ARG A 60 5.52 14.96 11.71
C ARG A 60 5.18 16.41 11.51
N SER A 61 4.33 16.97 12.36
CA SER A 61 4.09 18.40 12.41
C SER A 61 5.25 19.14 13.07
N VAL A 62 5.64 20.26 12.47
CA VAL A 62 6.67 21.14 13.02
C VAL A 62 6.01 22.30 13.75
N TYR A 63 5.90 22.20 15.07
CA TYR A 63 5.33 23.25 15.91
C TYR A 63 6.32 24.39 16.19
N ARG A 64 7.62 24.19 15.88
CA ARG A 64 8.68 25.23 15.95
C ARG A 64 9.61 25.06 14.77
N LYS A 65 10.15 26.17 14.25
CA LYS A 65 11.19 26.11 13.21
C LYS A 65 12.34 25.22 13.69
N ARG A 66 12.60 24.17 12.94
CA ARG A 66 13.73 23.28 13.18
C ARG A 66 15.02 24.02 12.79
N ALA A 67 16.10 23.82 13.55
CA ALA A 67 17.42 24.20 13.08
C ALA A 67 17.75 23.41 11.79
N PRO A 68 18.30 24.06 10.74
CA PRO A 68 18.59 23.38 9.46
C PRO A 68 19.46 22.13 9.58
N ASP A 69 20.28 22.06 10.64
CA ASP A 69 21.26 21.00 10.87
C ASP A 69 20.88 20.03 11.99
N ALA A 70 19.59 19.98 12.39
CA ALA A 70 19.15 19.05 13.41
C ALA A 70 19.20 17.61 12.85
N GLU A 71 20.11 16.80 13.38
CA GLU A 71 20.16 15.37 13.07
C GLU A 71 18.85 14.68 13.47
N PRO A 72 18.45 13.59 12.77
CA PRO A 72 17.37 12.71 13.23
C PRO A 72 17.66 12.29 14.67
N GLY A 73 16.70 12.43 15.57
CA GLY A 73 16.87 12.05 16.95
C GLY A 73 16.99 10.53 17.14
N LYS A 74 17.02 10.07 18.37
CA LYS A 74 17.08 8.65 18.72
C LYS A 74 15.79 7.88 18.39
N ILE A 75 14.75 8.55 17.93
CA ILE A 75 13.42 7.98 17.57
C ILE A 75 13.51 6.98 16.39
N LYS A 76 14.62 6.98 15.65
CA LYS A 76 14.88 6.02 14.56
C LYS A 76 14.97 4.55 15.00
N ASP A 77 15.21 4.28 16.29
CA ASP A 77 15.23 2.94 16.84
C ASP A 77 13.81 2.47 17.24
N PHE A 78 13.63 1.16 17.45
CA PHE A 78 12.33 0.59 17.79
C PHE A 78 11.77 1.16 19.11
N ALA A 79 10.44 1.25 19.20
CA ALA A 79 9.72 1.82 20.35
C ALA A 79 10.21 3.23 20.71
N PHE A 80 10.25 4.15 19.70
CA PHE A 80 10.68 5.54 19.84
C PHE A 80 12.10 5.71 20.37
N GLY A 81 13.01 4.80 20.03
CA GLY A 81 14.40 4.83 20.45
C GLY A 81 14.66 4.17 21.81
N ALA A 82 13.66 3.57 22.41
CA ALA A 82 13.81 2.85 23.70
C ALA A 82 14.58 1.53 23.54
N VAL A 83 14.49 0.89 22.36
CA VAL A 83 15.09 -0.42 22.10
C VAL A 83 16.04 -0.33 20.91
N PRO A 84 17.36 -0.26 21.14
CA PRO A 84 18.34 -0.31 20.07
C PRO A 84 18.34 -1.70 19.42
N LEU A 85 18.24 -1.75 18.08
CA LEU A 85 18.23 -3.00 17.32
C LEU A 85 19.57 -3.23 16.63
N PRO A 86 20.01 -4.51 16.50
CA PRO A 86 21.10 -4.86 15.60
C PRO A 86 20.75 -4.47 14.16
N LYS A 87 21.73 -4.05 13.35
CA LYS A 87 21.51 -3.65 11.95
C LYS A 87 20.82 -4.71 11.09
N ALA A 88 21.01 -5.98 11.42
CA ALA A 88 20.39 -7.10 10.71
C ALA A 88 18.90 -7.30 11.04
N LEU A 89 18.41 -6.75 12.15
CA LEU A 89 17.05 -6.95 12.66
C LEU A 89 16.29 -5.62 12.59
N GLN A 90 15.12 -5.68 12.00
CA GLN A 90 14.14 -4.60 12.01
C GLN A 90 12.87 -5.10 12.67
N LEU A 91 12.33 -4.33 13.59
CA LEU A 91 11.05 -4.60 14.25
C LEU A 91 10.13 -3.41 14.05
N GLN A 92 8.84 -3.65 13.92
CA GLN A 92 7.82 -2.63 13.83
C GLN A 92 6.55 -3.10 14.51
N GLY A 93 5.92 -2.20 15.28
CA GLY A 93 4.57 -2.38 15.79
C GLY A 93 3.63 -1.42 15.06
N ASP A 94 2.47 -1.89 14.65
CA ASP A 94 1.42 -1.09 14.01
C ASP A 94 0.12 -1.22 14.79
N VAL A 95 -0.48 -0.10 15.18
CA VAL A 95 -1.81 -0.05 15.79
C VAL A 95 -2.67 0.95 15.04
N ARG A 96 -3.83 0.50 14.53
CA ARG A 96 -4.75 1.33 13.77
C ARG A 96 -6.18 1.13 14.25
N GLY A 97 -6.80 2.22 14.69
CA GLY A 97 -8.20 2.26 15.10
C GLY A 97 -9.02 3.14 14.18
N LEU A 98 -10.21 2.70 13.81
CA LEU A 98 -11.18 3.42 13.00
C LEU A 98 -12.41 3.75 13.83
N PHE A 99 -12.85 5.00 13.81
CA PHE A 99 -14.10 5.46 14.36
C PHE A 99 -15.04 5.89 13.24
N ILE A 100 -16.27 5.35 13.25
CA ILE A 100 -17.33 5.67 12.29
C ILE A 100 -18.44 6.42 13.08
N PRO A 101 -18.57 7.75 12.90
CA PRO A 101 -19.57 8.54 13.61
C PRO A 101 -20.95 8.35 12.97
N GLN A 102 -21.68 7.33 13.38
CA GLN A 102 -23.09 7.15 13.01
C GLN A 102 -24.01 7.69 14.11
N PRO A 103 -25.05 8.49 13.77
CA PRO A 103 -25.88 9.14 14.78
C PRO A 103 -26.57 8.16 15.76
N SER A 104 -26.98 7.00 15.29
CA SER A 104 -27.69 6.00 16.09
C SER A 104 -26.79 4.90 16.67
N ASN A 105 -25.61 4.67 16.12
CA ASN A 105 -24.72 3.60 16.54
C ASN A 105 -23.28 3.88 16.12
N PRO A 106 -22.56 4.77 16.83
CA PRO A 106 -21.14 5.03 16.53
C PRO A 106 -20.34 3.73 16.74
N ARG A 107 -19.45 3.43 15.79
CA ARG A 107 -18.65 2.19 15.80
C ARG A 107 -17.18 2.53 15.96
N PHE A 108 -16.50 1.80 16.81
CA PHE A 108 -15.04 1.77 16.89
C PHE A 108 -14.56 0.38 16.46
N ILE A 109 -13.61 0.33 15.53
CA ILE A 109 -13.02 -0.89 14.97
C ILE A 109 -11.51 -0.82 15.18
N LEU A 110 -10.94 -1.81 15.87
CA LEU A 110 -9.50 -2.02 15.88
C LEU A 110 -9.13 -2.73 14.57
N MET A 111 -8.70 -1.95 13.57
CA MET A 111 -8.39 -2.47 12.24
C MET A 111 -7.09 -3.26 12.23
N GLN A 112 -6.14 -2.89 13.09
CA GLN A 112 -4.80 -3.44 13.07
C GLN A 112 -4.15 -3.30 14.45
N ALA A 113 -3.54 -4.38 14.92
CA ALA A 113 -2.58 -4.40 16.02
C ALA A 113 -1.54 -5.47 15.70
N ASP A 114 -0.47 -5.09 14.99
CA ASP A 114 0.52 -6.01 14.42
C ASP A 114 1.89 -5.78 15.02
N LEU A 115 2.62 -6.86 15.21
CA LEU A 115 4.07 -6.88 15.38
C LEU A 115 4.69 -7.50 14.13
N ARG A 116 5.68 -6.83 13.55
CA ARG A 116 6.38 -7.25 12.35
C ARG A 116 7.86 -7.34 12.60
N GLY A 117 8.51 -8.33 11.97
CA GLY A 117 9.94 -8.52 12.06
C GLY A 117 10.53 -8.82 10.70
N HIS A 118 11.73 -8.30 10.45
CA HIS A 118 12.53 -8.62 9.29
C HIS A 118 13.99 -8.80 9.70
N VAL A 119 14.61 -9.88 9.20
CA VAL A 119 16.02 -10.18 9.41
C VAL A 119 16.70 -10.27 8.06
N GLN A 120 17.81 -9.55 7.90
CA GLN A 120 18.68 -9.66 6.73
C GLN A 120 20.02 -10.25 7.12
N ALA A 121 20.38 -11.39 6.52
CA ALA A 121 21.64 -12.08 6.71
C ALA A 121 22.37 -12.23 5.35
N GLY A 122 23.27 -11.29 5.07
CA GLY A 122 23.94 -11.21 3.78
C GLY A 122 22.93 -10.93 2.65
N ARG A 123 22.72 -11.94 1.78
CA ARG A 123 21.78 -11.88 0.64
C ARG A 123 20.39 -12.42 0.98
N PHE A 124 20.20 -13.01 2.15
CA PHE A 124 18.97 -13.68 2.54
C PHE A 124 18.14 -12.79 3.46
N HIS A 125 16.83 -12.86 3.28
CA HIS A 125 15.83 -12.13 4.01
C HIS A 125 14.81 -13.09 4.60
N VAL A 126 14.39 -12.82 5.83
CA VAL A 126 13.28 -13.50 6.49
C VAL A 126 12.40 -12.42 7.09
N ALA A 127 11.13 -12.42 6.74
CA ALA A 127 10.15 -11.49 7.30
C ALA A 127 8.91 -12.23 7.78
N GLY A 128 8.22 -11.63 8.74
CA GLY A 128 6.95 -12.13 9.20
C GLY A 128 6.23 -11.15 10.12
N SER A 129 4.93 -11.33 10.21
CA SER A 129 4.05 -10.54 11.05
C SER A 129 3.13 -11.43 11.89
N ALA A 130 2.75 -10.94 13.05
CA ALA A 130 1.69 -11.50 13.88
C ALA A 130 0.85 -10.35 14.43
N GLY A 131 -0.46 -10.46 14.33
CA GLY A 131 -1.35 -9.39 14.72
C GLY A 131 -2.71 -9.86 15.15
N TYR A 132 -3.54 -8.89 15.51
CA TYR A 132 -4.90 -9.07 15.94
C TYR A 132 -5.83 -8.12 15.19
N VAL A 133 -6.97 -8.60 14.77
CA VAL A 133 -8.08 -7.82 14.21
C VAL A 133 -9.34 -8.06 15.01
N SER A 134 -10.08 -7.00 15.30
CA SER A 134 -11.39 -7.11 15.95
C SER A 134 -12.48 -7.51 14.96
N GLU A 135 -13.61 -7.95 15.49
CA GLU A 135 -14.82 -8.15 14.70
C GLU A 135 -15.18 -6.87 13.91
N GLY A 136 -15.52 -7.02 12.64
CA GLY A 136 -15.78 -5.90 11.71
C GLY A 136 -14.54 -5.27 11.09
N GLY A 137 -13.33 -5.75 11.39
CA GLY A 137 -12.12 -5.41 10.63
C GLY A 137 -12.05 -6.20 9.32
N ASP A 138 -11.37 -5.66 8.32
CA ASP A 138 -11.35 -6.17 6.93
C ASP A 138 -10.91 -7.64 6.80
N LEU A 139 -10.05 -8.13 7.69
CA LEU A 139 -9.63 -9.54 7.70
C LEU A 139 -10.51 -10.46 8.55
N ALA A 140 -11.42 -9.92 9.35
CA ALA A 140 -12.23 -10.74 10.26
C ALA A 140 -13.15 -11.73 9.53
N TRP A 141 -13.59 -11.39 8.33
CA TRP A 141 -14.44 -12.25 7.50
C TRP A 141 -13.65 -13.34 6.76
N LEU A 142 -12.35 -13.14 6.50
CA LEU A 142 -11.47 -14.13 5.87
C LEU A 142 -11.08 -15.25 6.82
N THR A 143 -11.07 -14.97 8.11
CA THR A 143 -10.76 -15.97 9.13
C THR A 143 -12.06 -16.59 9.63
N SER A 144 -12.30 -17.85 9.38
CA SER A 144 -13.54 -18.59 9.58
C SER A 144 -14.11 -18.66 11.01
N ASN A 145 -13.57 -17.93 11.98
CA ASN A 145 -13.95 -17.94 13.39
C ASN A 145 -14.25 -16.54 13.92
N ALA A 146 -15.16 -15.85 13.31
CA ALA A 146 -15.48 -14.44 13.51
C ALA A 146 -16.21 -14.07 14.82
N THR A 147 -15.97 -14.76 15.92
CA THR A 147 -16.53 -14.32 17.21
C THR A 147 -15.52 -13.52 18.01
N GLY A 148 -15.60 -12.20 17.88
CA GLY A 148 -14.90 -11.26 18.78
C GLY A 148 -13.49 -10.82 18.39
N GLY A 149 -12.84 -11.43 17.41
CA GLY A 149 -11.54 -11.05 16.90
C GLY A 149 -10.61 -12.24 16.63
N ASN A 150 -9.61 -12.02 15.77
CA ASN A 150 -8.77 -13.10 15.24
C ASN A 150 -7.30 -12.75 15.28
N MET A 151 -6.45 -13.75 15.55
CA MET A 151 -5.02 -13.66 15.29
C MET A 151 -4.78 -13.81 13.78
N VAL A 152 -4.02 -12.90 13.20
CA VAL A 152 -3.71 -12.87 11.77
C VAL A 152 -2.23 -12.68 11.54
N SER A 153 -1.73 -13.21 10.42
CA SER A 153 -0.43 -12.83 9.88
C SER A 153 -0.67 -12.19 8.50
N ARG A 154 -0.31 -10.92 8.36
CA ARG A 154 -0.51 -10.20 7.08
C ARG A 154 0.52 -10.60 6.05
N ASP A 155 1.76 -10.70 6.47
CA ASP A 155 2.89 -11.04 5.61
C ASP A 155 3.86 -11.99 6.33
N TYR A 156 4.39 -12.94 5.58
CA TYR A 156 5.55 -13.76 5.97
C TYR A 156 6.22 -14.28 4.70
N TRP A 157 7.52 -14.05 4.59
CA TRP A 157 8.24 -14.45 3.38
C TRP A 157 9.72 -14.70 3.64
N LEU A 158 10.28 -15.50 2.75
CA LEU A 158 11.72 -15.68 2.59
C LEU A 158 12.14 -15.02 1.29
N GLY A 159 13.30 -14.38 1.27
CA GLY A 159 13.81 -13.69 0.10
C GLY A 159 15.30 -13.85 -0.08
N MET A 160 15.74 -13.61 -1.31
CA MET A 160 17.16 -13.62 -1.67
C MET A 160 17.46 -12.53 -2.70
N ASP A 161 18.43 -11.68 -2.37
CA ASP A 161 19.05 -10.77 -3.34
C ASP A 161 19.89 -11.58 -4.35
N VAL A 162 19.33 -11.87 -5.51
CA VAL A 162 20.05 -12.52 -6.63
C VAL A 162 21.15 -11.58 -7.13
N SER A 163 20.83 -10.29 -7.18
CA SER A 163 21.77 -9.21 -7.48
C SER A 163 21.32 -7.93 -6.76
N LYS A 164 22.13 -6.87 -6.81
CA LYS A 164 21.74 -5.55 -6.30
C LYS A 164 20.50 -4.92 -6.96
N TRP A 165 19.95 -5.56 -8.01
CA TRP A 165 18.81 -5.08 -8.77
C TRP A 165 17.63 -6.06 -8.78
N LEU A 166 17.83 -7.29 -8.29
CA LEU A 166 16.85 -8.36 -8.37
C LEU A 166 16.73 -9.07 -7.01
N LEU A 167 15.57 -8.97 -6.41
CA LEU A 167 15.13 -9.71 -5.25
C LEU A 167 14.09 -10.74 -5.69
N ILE A 168 14.23 -11.97 -5.24
CA ILE A 168 13.19 -13.01 -5.37
C ILE A 168 12.67 -13.33 -3.98
N ARG A 169 11.35 -13.46 -3.85
CA ARG A 169 10.65 -13.75 -2.59
C ARG A 169 9.65 -14.88 -2.75
N ALA A 170 9.46 -15.67 -1.70
CA ALA A 170 8.42 -16.68 -1.61
C ALA A 170 7.74 -16.59 -0.26
N GLY A 171 6.43 -16.57 -0.23
CA GLY A 171 5.64 -16.43 0.99
C GLY A 171 4.32 -15.75 0.77
N ARG A 172 3.72 -15.24 1.87
CA ARG A 172 2.52 -14.41 1.82
C ARG A 172 2.93 -12.95 1.61
N LEU A 173 2.52 -12.37 0.50
CA LEU A 173 2.98 -11.10 -0.03
C LEU A 173 1.80 -10.26 -0.50
N ALA A 174 1.96 -8.93 -0.48
CA ALA A 174 1.02 -8.03 -1.13
C ALA A 174 1.15 -8.14 -2.67
N LEU A 175 0.02 -8.07 -3.36
CA LEU A 175 -0.03 -8.15 -4.82
C LEU A 175 0.68 -6.95 -5.48
N PRO A 176 1.53 -7.17 -6.50
CA PRO A 176 2.13 -6.10 -7.29
C PRO A 176 1.12 -5.53 -8.28
N TYR A 177 0.37 -4.51 -7.85
CA TYR A 177 -0.68 -3.89 -8.68
C TYR A 177 -0.86 -2.42 -8.36
N GLY A 178 -1.06 -1.57 -9.37
CA GLY A 178 -1.43 -0.17 -9.28
C GLY A 178 -0.56 0.70 -8.36
N ILE A 179 -1.11 1.80 -7.89
CA ILE A 179 -0.53 2.62 -6.84
C ILE A 179 -0.86 1.97 -5.49
N ARG A 180 0.12 1.36 -4.84
CA ARG A 180 -0.06 0.86 -3.47
C ARG A 180 -0.23 2.04 -2.53
N SER A 181 -1.40 2.15 -1.94
CA SER A 181 -1.82 3.26 -1.08
C SER A 181 -2.26 2.72 0.27
N GLU A 182 -2.16 3.57 1.30
CA GLU A 182 -2.72 3.35 2.63
C GLU A 182 -4.25 3.49 2.66
N GLU A 183 -4.87 3.85 1.54
CA GLU A 183 -6.28 4.15 1.42
C GLU A 183 -7.11 2.90 1.14
N HIS A 184 -7.63 2.25 2.18
CA HIS A 184 -8.31 0.96 2.10
C HIS A 184 -9.66 1.02 1.38
N ILE A 185 -10.35 2.16 1.44
CA ILE A 185 -11.71 2.30 0.90
C ILE A 185 -11.74 2.71 -0.58
N LEU A 186 -10.61 2.83 -1.28
CA LEU A 186 -10.61 3.17 -2.71
C LEU A 186 -11.35 2.11 -3.52
N PHE A 187 -12.27 2.55 -4.39
CA PHE A 187 -12.98 1.65 -5.32
C PHE A 187 -12.02 0.81 -6.15
N ALA A 188 -10.90 1.38 -6.59
CA ALA A 188 -9.87 0.65 -7.32
C ALA A 188 -9.33 -0.54 -6.50
N ARG A 189 -9.19 -0.44 -5.18
CA ARG A 189 -8.69 -1.52 -4.31
C ARG A 189 -9.72 -2.61 -4.11
N SER A 190 -10.99 -2.24 -3.86
CA SER A 190 -12.07 -3.22 -3.69
C SER A 190 -12.40 -3.96 -4.99
N ALA A 191 -12.57 -3.25 -6.10
CA ALA A 191 -12.91 -3.86 -7.39
C ALA A 191 -11.81 -4.78 -7.94
N THR A 192 -10.53 -4.43 -7.71
CA THR A 192 -9.40 -5.27 -8.12
C THR A 192 -8.96 -6.28 -7.05
N ARG A 193 -9.53 -6.27 -5.85
CA ARG A 193 -9.13 -7.08 -4.68
C ARG A 193 -7.62 -6.99 -4.40
N THR A 194 -7.07 -5.78 -4.49
CA THR A 194 -5.63 -5.54 -4.32
C THR A 194 -5.31 -4.64 -3.13
N ASP A 195 -6.19 -4.59 -2.14
CA ASP A 195 -5.91 -3.84 -0.91
C ASP A 195 -4.65 -4.39 -0.22
N THR A 196 -3.79 -3.49 0.24
CA THR A 196 -2.54 -3.85 0.91
C THR A 196 -2.76 -4.39 2.33
N ASN A 197 -3.97 -4.28 2.85
CA ASN A 197 -4.33 -4.67 4.21
C ASN A 197 -4.84 -6.11 4.29
N ASP A 198 -5.58 -6.58 3.29
CA ASP A 198 -6.21 -7.91 3.24
C ASP A 198 -5.93 -8.69 1.95
N GLY A 199 -5.50 -8.03 0.89
CA GLY A 199 -5.20 -8.63 -0.42
C GLY A 199 -3.91 -9.44 -0.49
N GLN A 200 -3.24 -9.77 0.65
CA GLN A 200 -2.03 -10.60 0.62
C GLN A 200 -2.35 -12.05 0.33
N THR A 201 -1.51 -12.66 -0.49
CA THR A 201 -1.65 -14.05 -0.90
C THR A 201 -0.30 -14.77 -0.91
N LEU A 202 -0.33 -16.10 -0.86
CA LEU A 202 0.87 -16.92 -1.01
C LEU A 202 1.32 -16.91 -2.46
N GLY A 203 2.62 -16.70 -2.70
CA GLY A 203 3.16 -16.73 -4.05
C GLY A 203 4.67 -16.69 -4.11
N LEU A 204 5.13 -16.72 -5.35
CA LEU A 204 6.53 -16.50 -5.73
C LEU A 204 6.62 -15.19 -6.48
N ASP A 205 7.46 -14.28 -6.00
CA ASP A 205 7.56 -12.91 -6.48
C ASP A 205 9.00 -12.57 -6.87
N ALA A 206 9.15 -11.76 -7.91
CA ALA A 206 10.43 -11.23 -8.38
C ALA A 206 10.34 -9.72 -8.57
N VAL A 207 11.19 -8.98 -7.86
CA VAL A 207 11.27 -7.52 -7.92
C VAL A 207 12.57 -7.11 -8.58
N TYR A 208 12.47 -6.52 -9.75
CA TYR A 208 13.60 -5.92 -10.45
C TYR A 208 13.48 -4.38 -10.39
N GLY A 209 14.53 -3.72 -9.91
CA GLY A 209 14.59 -2.26 -9.86
C GLY A 209 15.95 -1.74 -10.29
N ARG A 210 15.98 -0.95 -11.35
CA ARG A 210 17.22 -0.32 -11.82
C ARG A 210 17.00 1.08 -12.35
N ARG A 211 17.69 2.07 -11.77
CA ARG A 211 17.57 3.48 -12.17
C ARG A 211 16.11 3.96 -12.11
N LYS A 212 15.51 4.16 -13.28
CA LYS A 212 14.17 4.74 -13.47
C LYS A 212 13.09 3.68 -13.74
N VAL A 213 13.49 2.41 -13.82
CA VAL A 213 12.61 1.30 -14.20
C VAL A 213 12.42 0.35 -13.04
N ARG A 214 11.18 -0.05 -12.79
CA ARG A 214 10.82 -1.16 -11.93
C ARG A 214 9.93 -2.13 -12.68
N LEU A 215 10.14 -3.40 -12.42
CA LEU A 215 9.27 -4.50 -12.80
C LEU A 215 9.10 -5.40 -11.58
N GLU A 216 7.88 -5.74 -11.24
CA GLU A 216 7.56 -6.71 -10.20
C GLU A 216 6.51 -7.66 -10.73
N GLY A 217 6.69 -8.95 -10.50
CA GLY A 217 5.77 -9.97 -10.96
C GLY A 217 5.68 -11.11 -9.96
N MET A 218 4.44 -11.52 -9.68
CA MET A 218 4.11 -12.54 -8.71
C MET A 218 3.24 -13.63 -9.34
N GLY A 219 3.68 -14.88 -9.21
CA GLY A 219 2.81 -16.04 -9.40
C GLY A 219 2.02 -16.30 -8.12
N ILE A 220 0.70 -16.30 -8.22
CA ILE A 220 -0.24 -16.42 -7.09
C ILE A 220 -0.60 -17.88 -6.88
N LEU A 221 -0.39 -18.39 -5.67
CA LEU A 221 -0.68 -19.76 -5.25
C LEU A 221 -1.95 -19.89 -4.38
N GLY A 222 -2.53 -18.75 -4.01
CA GLY A 222 -3.76 -18.66 -3.23
C GLY A 222 -3.56 -18.22 -1.78
N ASN A 223 -4.57 -17.56 -1.21
CA ASN A 223 -4.55 -17.15 0.17
C ASN A 223 -4.88 -18.32 1.10
N THR A 224 -3.88 -18.85 1.82
CA THR A 224 -4.04 -20.02 2.70
C THR A 224 -4.92 -19.78 3.93
N GLN A 225 -5.27 -18.53 4.23
CA GLN A 225 -6.23 -18.20 5.29
C GLN A 225 -7.69 -18.42 4.84
N ILE A 226 -7.92 -18.49 3.53
CA ILE A 226 -9.22 -18.80 2.96
C ILE A 226 -9.40 -20.31 2.90
N GLY A 227 -10.51 -20.79 3.40
CA GLY A 227 -10.91 -22.20 3.36
C GLY A 227 -12.38 -22.38 2.95
N PRO A 228 -12.71 -23.43 2.21
CA PRO A 228 -11.87 -24.46 1.63
C PRO A 228 -10.98 -23.98 0.47
N ASP A 229 -10.08 -24.84 -0.01
CA ASP A 229 -9.11 -24.54 -1.07
C ASP A 229 -9.74 -24.04 -2.38
N ALA A 230 -10.93 -24.50 -2.72
CA ALA A 230 -11.67 -24.09 -3.90
C ALA A 230 -11.96 -22.57 -3.96
N TYR A 231 -11.99 -21.87 -2.82
CA TYR A 231 -12.16 -20.41 -2.76
C TYR A 231 -10.88 -19.60 -2.98
N ARG A 232 -9.73 -20.27 -3.12
CA ARG A 232 -8.44 -19.60 -3.25
C ARG A 232 -8.17 -19.18 -4.69
N GLU A 233 -8.07 -17.88 -4.91
CA GLU A 233 -7.67 -17.33 -6.20
C GLU A 233 -6.20 -17.68 -6.51
N ARG A 234 -5.93 -18.19 -7.72
CA ARG A 234 -4.62 -18.50 -8.28
C ARG A 234 -4.42 -17.81 -9.62
N GLY A 235 -3.20 -17.47 -9.96
CA GLY A 235 -2.92 -16.78 -11.21
C GLY A 235 -1.63 -15.96 -11.15
N TYR A 236 -1.66 -14.73 -11.64
CA TYR A 236 -0.52 -13.83 -11.56
C TYR A 236 -0.95 -12.39 -11.32
N SER A 237 -0.01 -11.61 -10.80
CA SER A 237 -0.07 -10.16 -10.77
C SER A 237 1.27 -9.57 -11.18
N ALA A 238 1.27 -8.46 -11.90
CA ALA A 238 2.49 -7.79 -12.35
C ALA A 238 2.31 -6.28 -12.41
N VAL A 239 3.39 -5.54 -12.12
CA VAL A 239 3.45 -4.10 -12.27
C VAL A 239 4.76 -3.71 -12.94
N PHE A 240 4.67 -2.82 -13.92
CA PHE A 240 5.79 -2.10 -14.52
C PHE A 240 5.65 -0.62 -14.22
N SER A 241 6.75 0.03 -13.83
CA SER A 241 6.75 1.49 -13.70
C SER A 241 8.04 2.13 -14.20
N PHE A 242 7.87 3.36 -14.67
CA PHE A 242 8.95 4.22 -15.17
C PHE A 242 8.86 5.59 -14.50
N ALA A 243 9.95 6.01 -13.86
CA ALA A 243 10.10 7.30 -13.21
C ALA A 243 11.04 8.20 -14.03
N PRO A 244 10.54 9.02 -14.97
CA PRO A 244 11.38 9.93 -15.75
C PRO A 244 12.13 10.93 -14.87
N LYS A 245 11.51 11.34 -13.76
CA LYS A 245 12.06 12.22 -12.71
C LYS A 245 11.74 11.62 -11.34
N ASN A 246 12.44 12.06 -10.30
CA ASN A 246 12.14 11.64 -8.93
C ASN A 246 10.76 12.13 -8.42
N THR A 247 10.16 13.10 -9.12
CA THR A 247 8.84 13.69 -8.84
C THR A 247 7.76 13.25 -9.82
N ALA A 248 8.04 12.25 -10.67
CA ALA A 248 7.08 11.75 -11.65
C ALA A 248 7.26 10.26 -11.89
N GLU A 249 6.19 9.51 -11.87
CA GLU A 249 6.14 8.08 -12.20
C GLU A 249 4.90 7.78 -13.02
N VAL A 250 5.03 6.88 -13.98
CA VAL A 250 3.91 6.26 -14.72
C VAL A 250 4.11 4.76 -14.73
N GLY A 251 3.02 4.00 -14.75
CA GLY A 251 3.12 2.55 -14.75
C GLY A 251 1.90 1.86 -15.31
N LEU A 252 2.07 0.56 -15.52
CA LEU A 252 1.06 -0.38 -15.98
C LEU A 252 0.95 -1.51 -14.98
N SER A 253 -0.24 -2.05 -14.80
CA SER A 253 -0.51 -3.21 -13.95
C SER A 253 -1.40 -4.22 -14.65
N SER A 254 -1.21 -5.49 -14.32
CA SER A 254 -1.98 -6.60 -14.86
C SER A 254 -2.17 -7.66 -13.79
N LEU A 255 -3.40 -8.11 -13.62
CA LEU A 255 -3.80 -9.16 -12.69
C LEU A 255 -4.74 -10.11 -13.42
N VAL A 256 -4.50 -11.41 -13.30
CA VAL A 256 -5.43 -12.46 -13.73
C VAL A 256 -5.47 -13.52 -12.64
N THR A 257 -6.65 -13.80 -12.13
CA THR A 257 -6.88 -14.85 -11.13
C THR A 257 -8.07 -15.72 -11.47
N HIS A 258 -8.00 -16.97 -11.07
CA HIS A 258 -9.03 -17.97 -11.19
C HIS A 258 -9.26 -18.62 -9.82
N ALA A 259 -10.52 -18.83 -9.46
CA ALA A 259 -10.94 -19.63 -8.31
C ALA A 259 -12.02 -20.64 -8.77
N ASP A 260 -11.94 -21.87 -8.28
CA ASP A 260 -12.96 -22.89 -8.55
C ASP A 260 -14.33 -22.48 -8.01
N LEU A 261 -14.34 -21.71 -6.92
CA LEU A 261 -15.53 -21.08 -6.33
C LEU A 261 -15.17 -19.66 -5.88
N ASP A 262 -15.91 -18.66 -6.32
CA ASP A 262 -15.81 -17.31 -5.73
C ASP A 262 -16.30 -17.35 -4.27
N ILE A 263 -15.63 -16.62 -3.39
CA ILE A 263 -15.93 -16.65 -1.96
C ILE A 263 -17.31 -16.08 -1.62
N ASP A 264 -17.81 -15.15 -2.44
CA ASP A 264 -19.11 -14.51 -2.24
C ASP A 264 -20.20 -15.18 -3.05
N LEU A 265 -19.96 -15.41 -4.34
CA LEU A 265 -20.96 -15.85 -5.31
C LEU A 265 -21.09 -17.38 -5.41
N LYS A 266 -20.10 -18.13 -4.89
CA LYS A 266 -20.09 -19.62 -4.84
C LYS A 266 -20.12 -20.32 -6.20
N GLU A 267 -19.61 -19.65 -7.22
CA GLU A 267 -19.46 -20.17 -8.59
C GLU A 267 -18.00 -20.01 -9.04
N GLU A 268 -17.60 -20.78 -10.05
CA GLU A 268 -16.27 -20.61 -10.67
C GLU A 268 -16.08 -19.18 -11.15
N ARG A 269 -14.92 -18.60 -10.91
CA ARG A 269 -14.65 -17.22 -11.31
C ARG A 269 -13.27 -17.04 -11.94
N LEU A 270 -13.26 -16.48 -13.14
CA LEU A 270 -12.09 -15.89 -13.77
C LEU A 270 -12.19 -14.37 -13.63
N ARG A 271 -11.19 -13.76 -13.01
CA ARG A 271 -11.13 -12.32 -12.80
C ARG A 271 -9.84 -11.73 -13.39
N GLN A 272 -10.00 -10.64 -14.13
CA GLN A 272 -8.88 -9.92 -14.72
C GLN A 272 -9.00 -8.44 -14.38
N ALA A 273 -7.87 -7.78 -14.19
CA ALA A 273 -7.75 -6.34 -14.03
C ALA A 273 -6.49 -5.84 -14.72
N HIS A 274 -6.63 -4.83 -15.55
CA HIS A 274 -5.52 -4.23 -16.29
C HIS A 274 -5.59 -2.72 -16.14
N GLY A 275 -4.51 -2.09 -15.70
CA GLY A 275 -4.54 -0.68 -15.34
C GLY A 275 -3.32 0.11 -15.77
N ILE A 276 -3.54 1.42 -15.82
CA ILE A 276 -2.50 2.45 -15.95
C ILE A 276 -2.56 3.35 -14.73
N PHE A 277 -1.40 3.76 -14.25
CA PHE A 277 -1.34 4.71 -13.14
C PHE A 277 -0.23 5.73 -13.32
N GLY A 278 -0.37 6.84 -12.59
CA GLY A 278 0.65 7.87 -12.53
C GLY A 278 0.67 8.60 -11.21
N ARG A 279 1.86 9.07 -10.84
CA ARG A 279 2.09 9.97 -9.71
C ARG A 279 2.95 11.13 -10.17
N TYR A 280 2.57 12.34 -9.80
CA TYR A 280 3.30 13.54 -10.20
C TYR A 280 3.27 14.59 -9.09
N ALA A 281 4.43 15.16 -8.78
CA ALA A 281 4.55 16.31 -7.89
C ALA A 281 5.13 17.49 -8.70
N PRO A 282 4.26 18.44 -9.13
CA PRO A 282 4.70 19.66 -9.81
C PRO A 282 5.59 20.53 -8.90
N VAL A 283 5.28 20.57 -7.63
CA VAL A 283 6.06 21.19 -6.55
C VAL A 283 6.08 20.25 -5.35
N GLU A 284 6.95 20.49 -4.37
CA GLU A 284 7.14 19.62 -3.22
C GLU A 284 5.85 19.40 -2.41
N ASP A 285 5.06 20.47 -2.24
CA ASP A 285 3.86 20.47 -1.40
C ASP A 285 2.58 20.09 -2.12
N VAL A 286 2.63 19.74 -3.42
CA VAL A 286 1.44 19.35 -4.20
C VAL A 286 1.70 18.11 -5.00
N ARG A 287 0.83 17.11 -4.87
CA ARG A 287 0.93 15.82 -5.54
C ARG A 287 -0.38 15.48 -6.22
N LEU A 288 -0.27 14.88 -7.40
CA LEU A 288 -1.37 14.33 -8.16
C LEU A 288 -1.15 12.84 -8.35
N LEU A 289 -2.13 12.04 -7.98
CA LEU A 289 -2.18 10.61 -8.17
C LEU A 289 -3.38 10.27 -9.06
N ALA A 290 -3.22 9.33 -9.97
CA ALA A 290 -4.31 8.84 -10.79
C ALA A 290 -4.10 7.37 -11.14
N GLU A 291 -5.17 6.61 -11.15
CA GLU A 291 -5.20 5.22 -11.56
C GLU A 291 -6.51 4.91 -12.26
N ALA A 292 -6.43 4.18 -13.38
CA ALA A 292 -7.58 3.73 -14.13
C ALA A 292 -7.39 2.27 -14.53
N ASN A 293 -8.40 1.45 -14.33
CA ASN A 293 -8.38 0.02 -14.56
C ASN A 293 -9.61 -0.40 -15.38
N VAL A 294 -9.41 -1.35 -16.27
CA VAL A 294 -10.47 -2.16 -16.88
C VAL A 294 -10.50 -3.49 -16.14
N THR A 295 -11.68 -3.93 -15.77
CA THR A 295 -11.94 -5.22 -15.12
C THR A 295 -12.73 -6.12 -16.06
N VAL A 296 -12.41 -7.40 -16.06
CA VAL A 296 -13.18 -8.43 -16.76
C VAL A 296 -13.43 -9.58 -15.80
N SER A 297 -14.68 -9.95 -15.62
CA SER A 297 -15.09 -11.03 -14.74
C SER A 297 -15.98 -12.02 -15.48
N THR A 298 -15.68 -13.30 -15.38
CA THR A 298 -16.54 -14.38 -15.87
C THR A 298 -16.93 -15.25 -14.68
N LEU A 299 -18.21 -15.50 -14.51
CA LEU A 299 -18.78 -16.27 -13.42
C LEU A 299 -19.49 -17.52 -13.98
N GLY A 300 -19.02 -18.72 -13.63
CA GLY A 300 -19.54 -19.96 -14.15
C GLY A 300 -19.53 -20.00 -15.67
N GLU A 301 -20.69 -20.30 -16.25
CA GLU A 301 -20.92 -20.34 -17.73
C GLU A 301 -21.47 -18.99 -18.27
N ALA A 302 -21.54 -17.94 -17.44
CA ALA A 302 -22.07 -16.64 -17.87
C ALA A 302 -21.11 -15.93 -18.85
N ASP A 303 -21.66 -15.00 -19.63
CA ASP A 303 -20.87 -14.10 -20.47
C ASP A 303 -19.95 -13.24 -19.59
N ALA A 304 -18.82 -12.82 -20.16
CA ALA A 304 -17.85 -11.99 -19.45
C ALA A 304 -18.43 -10.57 -19.25
N GLU A 305 -18.49 -10.14 -18.01
CA GLU A 305 -18.80 -8.77 -17.63
C GLU A 305 -17.54 -7.91 -17.74
N THR A 306 -17.65 -6.73 -18.32
CA THR A 306 -16.54 -5.79 -18.47
C THR A 306 -16.89 -4.49 -17.79
N GLY A 307 -16.04 -4.09 -16.82
CA GLY A 307 -16.20 -2.87 -16.05
C GLY A 307 -14.97 -1.98 -16.11
N SER A 308 -15.05 -0.84 -15.44
CA SER A 308 -13.93 0.08 -15.21
C SER A 308 -13.98 0.69 -13.84
N VAL A 309 -12.80 0.93 -13.28
CA VAL A 309 -12.66 1.57 -11.97
C VAL A 309 -11.42 2.45 -11.93
N GLY A 310 -11.52 3.58 -11.27
CA GLY A 310 -10.35 4.43 -11.10
C GLY A 310 -10.58 5.60 -10.17
N TYR A 311 -9.50 6.37 -9.99
CA TYR A 311 -9.53 7.58 -9.18
C TYR A 311 -8.52 8.62 -9.65
N VAL A 312 -8.78 9.85 -9.26
CA VAL A 312 -7.84 10.96 -9.28
C VAL A 312 -7.81 11.58 -7.88
N GLN A 313 -6.60 11.76 -7.35
CA GLN A 313 -6.38 12.37 -6.03
C GLN A 313 -5.42 13.54 -6.15
N LEU A 314 -5.81 14.67 -5.60
CA LEU A 314 -4.95 15.81 -5.31
C LEU A 314 -4.59 15.77 -3.83
N ASP A 315 -3.30 15.85 -3.51
CA ASP A 315 -2.77 15.95 -2.15
C ASP A 315 -1.96 17.24 -2.03
N ALA A 316 -2.31 18.09 -1.09
CA ALA A 316 -1.60 19.32 -0.76
C ALA A 316 -1.14 19.27 0.70
N GLU A 317 0.12 19.67 0.95
CA GLU A 317 0.74 19.76 2.27
C GLU A 317 0.97 21.23 2.66
N PRO A 318 -0.07 21.97 3.11
CA PRO A 318 0.04 23.39 3.43
C PRO A 318 0.96 23.70 4.61
N ALA A 319 1.24 22.69 5.42
CA ALA A 319 2.23 22.74 6.49
C ALA A 319 2.83 21.34 6.64
N GLN A 320 4.10 21.25 7.00
CA GLN A 320 4.79 19.98 7.15
C GLN A 320 4.02 19.04 8.07
N GLY A 321 3.74 17.81 7.55
CA GLY A 321 3.01 16.78 8.26
C GLY A 321 1.51 17.00 8.35
N PHE A 322 0.96 17.98 7.63
CA PHE A 322 -0.48 18.18 7.51
C PHE A 322 -0.89 18.17 6.03
N HIS A 323 -1.67 17.18 5.63
CA HIS A 323 -2.11 16.98 4.26
C HIS A 323 -3.61 17.22 4.14
N LEU A 324 -4.00 17.87 3.06
CA LEU A 324 -5.38 17.98 2.61
C LEU A 324 -5.48 17.26 1.27
N LYS A 325 -6.33 16.24 1.20
CA LYS A 325 -6.53 15.47 -0.01
C LYS A 325 -7.95 15.65 -0.54
N ALA A 326 -8.09 15.69 -1.85
CA ALA A 326 -9.37 15.62 -2.55
C ALA A 326 -9.29 14.46 -3.55
N THR A 327 -10.19 13.49 -3.42
CA THR A 327 -10.24 12.30 -4.26
C THR A 327 -11.58 12.22 -4.97
N ALA A 328 -11.55 12.03 -6.28
CA ALA A 328 -12.71 11.68 -7.08
C ALA A 328 -12.53 10.26 -7.62
N GLU A 329 -13.55 9.43 -7.47
CA GLU A 329 -13.53 8.03 -7.83
C GLU A 329 -14.74 7.69 -8.69
N TRP A 330 -14.54 6.76 -9.62
CA TRP A 330 -15.62 6.12 -10.36
C TRP A 330 -15.43 4.61 -10.34
N CYS A 331 -16.53 3.92 -10.42
CA CYS A 331 -16.58 2.49 -10.61
C CYS A 331 -17.83 2.16 -11.45
N ASP A 332 -17.64 1.32 -12.43
CA ASP A 332 -18.68 0.76 -13.27
C ASP A 332 -18.30 -0.71 -13.44
N ASP A 333 -19.02 -1.62 -12.81
CA ASP A 333 -18.66 -3.03 -12.75
C ASP A 333 -19.21 -3.83 -13.93
N ASP A 334 -20.22 -3.28 -14.65
CA ASP A 334 -20.70 -3.84 -15.91
C ASP A 334 -21.14 -2.74 -16.90
N HIS A 335 -20.33 -2.46 -17.90
CA HIS A 335 -20.64 -1.48 -18.97
C HIS A 335 -21.91 -1.82 -19.78
N ALA A 336 -22.43 -3.01 -19.68
CA ALA A 336 -23.70 -3.39 -20.32
C ALA A 336 -24.91 -2.93 -19.51
N ASP A 337 -24.75 -2.66 -18.20
CA ASP A 337 -25.77 -2.12 -17.32
C ASP A 337 -25.60 -0.60 -17.15
N ALA A 338 -26.56 0.19 -17.65
CA ALA A 338 -26.51 1.64 -17.56
C ALA A 338 -26.57 2.19 -16.12
N ASP A 339 -27.04 1.39 -15.15
CA ASP A 339 -27.19 1.74 -13.74
C ASP A 339 -26.01 1.23 -12.88
N ALA A 340 -25.02 0.58 -13.49
CA ALA A 340 -23.87 0.01 -12.76
C ALA A 340 -22.86 1.06 -12.27
N ALA A 341 -22.88 2.27 -12.84
CA ALA A 341 -21.90 3.31 -12.53
C ALA A 341 -22.10 3.95 -11.16
N THR A 342 -21.03 4.01 -10.38
CA THR A 342 -20.98 4.64 -9.05
C THR A 342 -19.90 5.70 -9.00
N LEU A 343 -20.21 6.86 -8.41
CA LEU A 343 -19.28 7.96 -8.20
C LEU A 343 -19.12 8.26 -6.71
N ARG A 344 -17.90 8.62 -6.31
CA ARG A 344 -17.61 9.11 -4.96
C ARG A 344 -16.64 10.27 -4.97
N GLY A 345 -16.92 11.28 -4.14
CA GLY A 345 -16.00 12.37 -3.83
C GLY A 345 -15.59 12.30 -2.35
N THR A 346 -14.29 12.32 -2.07
CA THR A 346 -13.73 12.26 -0.70
C THR A 346 -12.84 13.47 -0.44
N ALA A 347 -13.03 14.12 0.70
CA ALA A 347 -12.11 15.08 1.29
C ALA A 347 -11.45 14.47 2.51
N THR A 348 -10.11 14.50 2.55
CA THR A 348 -9.31 13.92 3.64
C THR A 348 -8.42 14.97 4.27
N ALA A 349 -8.40 15.03 5.61
CA ALA A 349 -7.35 15.67 6.38
C ALA A 349 -6.50 14.58 7.05
N LEU A 350 -5.20 14.54 6.73
CA LEU A 350 -4.24 13.64 7.34
C LEU A 350 -3.20 14.47 8.09
N TRP A 351 -3.06 14.23 9.38
CA TRP A 351 -2.21 15.00 10.26
C TRP A 351 -1.25 14.10 11.03
N PHE A 352 0.05 14.21 10.74
CA PHE A 352 1.11 13.58 11.52
C PHE A 352 1.34 14.37 12.81
N LEU A 353 0.64 13.98 13.87
CA LEU A 353 0.68 14.65 15.19
C LEU A 353 2.07 14.62 15.82
N ALA A 354 2.77 13.51 15.63
CA ALA A 354 4.14 13.26 16.07
C ALA A 354 4.80 12.30 15.07
N PRO A 355 6.12 12.12 15.11
CA PRO A 355 6.75 11.04 14.37
C PRO A 355 6.06 9.72 14.72
N HIS A 356 5.77 8.90 13.70
CA HIS A 356 5.12 7.60 13.86
C HIS A 356 3.69 7.61 14.40
N MET A 357 2.98 8.76 14.34
CA MET A 357 1.58 8.85 14.74
C MET A 357 0.80 9.81 13.84
N ASP A 358 -0.24 9.32 13.21
CA ASP A 358 -1.13 10.12 12.38
C ASP A 358 -2.60 9.99 12.80
N LEU A 359 -3.31 11.09 12.58
CA LEU A 359 -4.76 11.22 12.67
C LEU A 359 -5.29 11.53 11.28
N ARG A 360 -6.20 10.73 10.80
CA ARG A 360 -6.89 10.90 9.52
C ARG A 360 -8.37 11.12 9.75
N VAL A 361 -8.94 12.08 9.04
CA VAL A 361 -10.37 12.34 8.98
C VAL A 361 -10.80 12.39 7.53
N ASP A 362 -11.76 11.55 7.17
CA ASP A 362 -12.37 11.51 5.84
C ASP A 362 -13.83 11.96 5.93
N ALA A 363 -14.22 12.78 4.96
CA ALA A 363 -15.61 13.09 4.68
C ALA A 363 -15.88 12.79 3.21
N PHE A 364 -16.85 11.93 2.91
CA PHE A 364 -17.18 11.59 1.54
C PHE A 364 -18.67 11.59 1.28
N TYR A 365 -19.01 11.78 0.00
CA TYR A 365 -20.36 11.63 -0.53
C TYR A 365 -20.33 10.57 -1.62
N GLY A 366 -21.10 9.51 -1.43
CA GLY A 366 -21.11 8.34 -2.29
C GLY A 366 -21.48 7.07 -1.53
N THR A 367 -21.08 5.93 -2.05
CA THR A 367 -21.18 4.61 -1.42
C THR A 367 -19.83 4.21 -0.81
N LEU A 368 -19.83 3.29 0.13
CA LEU A 368 -18.57 2.81 0.74
C LEU A 368 -17.80 1.91 -0.22
N TYR A 369 -18.49 1.08 -0.97
CA TYR A 369 -17.95 0.18 -1.98
C TYR A 369 -18.56 0.46 -3.35
N CYS A 370 -17.95 -0.07 -4.40
CA CYS A 370 -18.55 -0.11 -5.73
C CYS A 370 -19.77 -1.04 -5.68
N THR A 371 -20.93 -0.46 -5.48
CA THR A 371 -22.20 -1.21 -5.31
C THR A 371 -23.27 -0.50 -6.11
N PRO A 372 -23.63 -1.04 -7.30
CA PRO A 372 -24.69 -0.48 -8.15
C PRO A 372 -26.01 -0.38 -7.42
N GLY A 373 -26.82 0.62 -7.77
CA GLY A 373 -28.18 0.80 -7.24
C GLY A 373 -28.25 1.24 -5.77
N VAL A 374 -27.14 1.47 -5.09
CA VAL A 374 -27.12 2.02 -3.73
C VAL A 374 -27.11 3.54 -3.77
N GLU A 375 -28.06 4.18 -3.10
CA GLU A 375 -28.15 5.63 -3.02
C GLU A 375 -26.93 6.24 -2.34
N PRO A 376 -26.28 7.24 -2.96
CA PRO A 376 -25.14 7.93 -2.36
C PRO A 376 -25.54 8.67 -1.10
N SER A 377 -24.71 8.62 -0.08
CA SER A 377 -24.95 9.27 1.21
C SER A 377 -23.69 9.94 1.74
N PRO A 378 -23.82 11.01 2.55
CA PRO A 378 -22.69 11.60 3.25
C PRO A 378 -22.21 10.65 4.36
N MET A 379 -20.91 10.44 4.44
CA MET A 379 -20.27 9.62 5.47
C MET A 379 -19.00 10.29 5.98
N GLY A 380 -18.64 9.99 7.24
CA GLY A 380 -17.39 10.42 7.84
C GLY A 380 -16.66 9.25 8.50
N LEU A 381 -15.35 9.28 8.45
CA LEU A 381 -14.46 8.32 9.10
C LEU A 381 -13.37 9.07 9.85
N MET A 382 -12.93 8.54 10.98
CA MET A 382 -11.77 9.05 11.70
C MET A 382 -10.86 7.88 12.07
N GLN A 383 -9.59 7.96 11.72
CA GLN A 383 -8.61 6.92 11.96
C GLN A 383 -7.43 7.49 12.75
N LEU A 384 -7.02 6.76 13.78
CA LEU A 384 -5.75 6.98 14.47
C LEU A 384 -4.83 5.81 14.14
N HIS A 385 -3.61 6.12 13.70
CA HIS A 385 -2.59 5.15 13.38
C HIS A 385 -1.30 5.46 14.13
N MET A 386 -0.69 4.44 14.71
CA MET A 386 0.60 4.49 15.39
C MET A 386 1.46 3.36 14.84
N PHE A 387 2.70 3.70 14.44
CA PHE A 387 3.69 2.74 13.96
C PHE A 387 5.02 2.95 14.67
N LEU A 388 5.55 1.88 15.30
CA LEU A 388 6.69 1.91 16.23
C LEU A 388 7.97 1.37 15.59
#